data_fa3ba411e904666566c53cbbeeac209f
#
_entry.id   fa3ba411e904666566c53cbbeeac209f
#
_cell.length_a   1.000
_cell.length_b   1.000
_cell.length_c   1.000
_cell.angle_alpha   90.00
_cell.angle_beta   90.00
_cell.angle_gamma   90.00
#
_symmetry.space_group_name_H-M   'P 1'
#
loop_
_entity.id
_entity.type
_entity.pdbx_description
1 polymer ?
#
loop_
_entity_poly.entity_id
_entity_poly.type
_entity_poly.pdbx_seq_one_letter_code
_entity_poly.pdbx_strand_id
1 'polypeptide(L)'
;MTALNASNKTSFDGILWHQGETDFLFNGTSDITATAAERVAPDYYPNELNRLISNLRQEPWFTTSTPVFICGETQKTSANPAPVNRRLLALNSDSDRHTGCVSSDGLQTSDGIHFNAAALREIGRRYASRYLELKR
;
A
#
# COMPACT_ATOMS: atom_id res chain seq x y z
N MET A 1 -2.87 -14.49 14.93
CA MET A 1 -3.34 -13.56 15.98
C MET A 1 -2.66 -13.75 17.35
N THR A 2 -1.95 -14.83 17.59
CA THR A 2 -1.38 -15.17 18.91
C THR A 2 -0.15 -14.37 19.34
N ALA A 3 0.63 -13.82 18.41
CA ALA A 3 1.87 -13.11 18.73
C ALA A 3 1.64 -11.67 19.28
N LEU A 4 0.56 -11.04 18.93
CA LEU A 4 0.24 -9.66 19.36
C LEU A 4 -0.32 -9.60 20.77
N ASN A 5 -1.06 -10.62 21.18
CA ASN A 5 -1.61 -10.73 22.55
C ASN A 5 -0.53 -11.01 23.61
N ALA A 6 0.65 -11.48 23.20
CA ALA A 6 1.74 -11.81 24.13
C ALA A 6 2.57 -10.58 24.57
N SER A 7 2.44 -9.43 23.91
CA SER A 7 3.29 -8.28 24.19
C SER A 7 2.68 -7.20 25.08
N ASN A 8 1.44 -7.34 25.54
CA ASN A 8 0.65 -6.30 26.27
C ASN A 8 0.61 -4.92 25.54
N LYS A 9 1.04 -4.84 24.29
CA LYS A 9 0.92 -3.68 23.43
C LYS A 9 -0.19 -3.94 22.43
N THR A 10 -1.38 -3.48 22.74
CA THR A 10 -2.59 -3.80 22.01
C THR A 10 -3.03 -2.70 21.04
N SER A 11 -2.11 -1.82 20.65
CA SER A 11 -2.52 -0.65 19.88
C SER A 11 -1.54 -0.32 18.75
N PHE A 12 -2.12 -0.07 17.57
CA PHE A 12 -1.42 0.39 16.38
C PHE A 12 -1.87 1.80 16.03
N ASP A 13 -0.94 2.59 15.50
CA ASP A 13 -1.22 3.94 15.00
C ASP A 13 -1.47 3.98 13.49
N GLY A 14 -1.13 2.91 12.79
CA GLY A 14 -1.30 2.84 11.35
C GLY A 14 -0.76 1.57 10.72
N ILE A 15 -0.86 1.51 9.41
CA ILE A 15 -0.44 0.39 8.57
C ILE A 15 0.45 0.92 7.46
N LEU A 16 1.56 0.24 7.22
CA LEU A 16 2.38 0.40 6.02
C LEU A 16 2.10 -0.78 5.09
N TRP A 17 1.63 -0.49 3.89
CA TRP A 17 1.23 -1.48 2.91
C TRP A 17 2.14 -1.44 1.69
N HIS A 18 2.80 -2.54 1.41
CA HIS A 18 3.62 -2.68 0.21
C HIS A 18 3.29 -3.99 -0.49
N GLN A 19 2.48 -3.90 -1.55
CA GLN A 19 2.01 -5.03 -2.34
C GLN A 19 1.43 -4.53 -3.65
N GLY A 20 1.33 -5.38 -4.66
CA GLY A 20 0.73 -5.07 -5.95
C GLY A 20 1.59 -5.54 -7.14
N GLU A 21 2.75 -6.14 -6.88
CA GLU A 21 3.67 -6.60 -7.93
C GLU A 21 3.01 -7.64 -8.83
N THR A 22 2.28 -8.58 -8.23
CA THR A 22 1.55 -9.61 -8.99
C THR A 22 0.38 -9.00 -9.76
N ASP A 23 -0.35 -8.08 -9.15
CA ASP A 23 -1.45 -7.37 -9.80
C ASP A 23 -0.95 -6.54 -10.97
N PHE A 24 0.27 -5.99 -10.85
CA PHE A 24 0.95 -5.30 -11.93
C PHE A 24 1.33 -6.24 -13.09
N LEU A 25 1.92 -7.40 -12.79
CA LEU A 25 2.39 -8.34 -13.81
C LEU A 25 1.24 -9.03 -14.56
N PHE A 26 0.10 -9.24 -13.90
CA PHE A 26 -1.04 -9.99 -14.42
C PHE A 26 -2.30 -9.14 -14.64
N ASN A 27 -2.17 -7.84 -14.79
CA ASN A 27 -3.30 -6.92 -14.98
C ASN A 27 -4.39 -7.05 -13.89
N GLY A 28 -3.99 -7.26 -12.66
CA GLY A 28 -4.88 -7.31 -11.51
C GLY A 28 -5.58 -8.65 -11.27
N THR A 29 -5.00 -9.77 -11.65
CA THR A 29 -5.71 -11.05 -11.74
C THR A 29 -5.38 -12.10 -10.67
N SER A 30 -4.78 -11.74 -9.55
CA SER A 30 -4.46 -12.72 -8.50
C SER A 30 -5.66 -13.16 -7.66
N ASP A 31 -6.77 -12.43 -7.66
CA ASP A 31 -7.98 -12.85 -6.98
C ASP A 31 -8.74 -13.91 -7.80
N ILE A 32 -8.69 -15.13 -7.31
CA ILE A 32 -9.36 -16.27 -7.94
C ILE A 32 -10.89 -16.23 -7.88
N THR A 33 -11.45 -15.36 -7.03
CA THR A 33 -12.90 -15.22 -6.87
C THR A 33 -13.48 -14.18 -7.82
N ALA A 34 -12.66 -13.28 -8.34
CA ALA A 34 -13.11 -12.26 -9.28
C ALA A 34 -13.33 -12.84 -10.67
N THR A 35 -14.34 -12.38 -11.36
CA THR A 35 -14.57 -12.71 -12.78
C THR A 35 -13.46 -12.14 -13.66
N ALA A 36 -13.28 -12.71 -14.85
CA ALA A 36 -12.28 -12.23 -15.80
C ALA A 36 -12.50 -10.74 -16.17
N ALA A 37 -13.74 -10.29 -16.25
CA ALA A 37 -14.09 -8.90 -16.55
C ALA A 37 -13.73 -7.95 -15.40
N GLU A 38 -13.97 -8.35 -14.15
CA GLU A 38 -13.62 -7.56 -12.97
C GLU A 38 -12.10 -7.41 -12.83
N ARG A 39 -11.35 -8.50 -13.08
CA ARG A 39 -9.89 -8.50 -12.95
C ARG A 39 -9.18 -7.55 -13.93
N VAL A 40 -9.75 -7.29 -15.08
CA VAL A 40 -9.18 -6.33 -16.06
C VAL A 40 -9.71 -4.92 -15.88
N ALA A 41 -10.65 -4.70 -14.98
CA ALA A 41 -11.15 -3.36 -14.69
C ALA A 41 -10.05 -2.49 -14.08
N PRO A 42 -9.78 -1.30 -14.63
CA PRO A 42 -8.66 -0.46 -14.16
C PRO A 42 -8.81 0.00 -12.70
N ASP A 43 -10.00 -0.05 -12.15
CA ASP A 43 -10.31 0.37 -10.79
C ASP A 43 -10.47 -0.80 -9.80
N TYR A 44 -10.26 -2.05 -10.25
CA TYR A 44 -10.44 -3.22 -9.40
C TYR A 44 -9.52 -3.18 -8.16
N TYR A 45 -8.21 -3.13 -8.37
CA TYR A 45 -7.24 -3.09 -7.28
C TYR A 45 -7.44 -1.90 -6.32
N PRO A 46 -7.62 -0.65 -6.78
CA PRO A 46 -7.89 0.46 -5.89
C PRO A 46 -9.18 0.31 -5.08
N ASN A 47 -10.24 -0.22 -5.67
CA ASN A 47 -11.50 -0.43 -4.97
C ASN A 47 -11.35 -1.47 -3.85
N GLU A 48 -10.65 -2.58 -4.13
CA GLU A 48 -10.36 -3.60 -3.13
C GLU A 48 -9.43 -3.07 -2.03
N LEU A 49 -8.44 -2.26 -2.38
CA LEU A 49 -7.57 -1.61 -1.41
C LEU A 49 -8.36 -0.66 -0.49
N ASN A 50 -9.26 0.16 -1.04
CA ASN A 50 -10.12 1.04 -0.25
C ASN A 50 -11.04 0.24 0.68
N ARG A 51 -11.58 -0.89 0.22
CA ARG A 51 -12.37 -1.79 1.06
C ARG A 51 -11.54 -2.38 2.19
N LEU A 52 -10.30 -2.82 1.89
CA LEU A 52 -9.36 -3.33 2.88
C LEU A 52 -9.03 -2.25 3.94
N ILE A 53 -8.72 -1.04 3.52
CA ILE A 53 -8.44 0.10 4.41
C ILE A 53 -9.63 0.34 5.34
N SER A 54 -10.84 0.37 4.79
CA SER A 54 -12.07 0.61 5.55
C SER A 54 -12.30 -0.50 6.59
N ASN A 55 -12.07 -1.76 6.22
CA ASN A 55 -12.23 -2.89 7.13
C ASN A 55 -11.17 -2.88 8.24
N LEU A 56 -9.90 -2.65 7.89
CA LEU A 56 -8.80 -2.62 8.85
C LEU A 56 -8.97 -1.50 9.88
N ARG A 57 -9.52 -0.35 9.48
CA ARG A 57 -9.80 0.76 10.39
C ARG A 57 -10.89 0.48 11.42
N GLN A 58 -11.72 -0.53 11.20
CA GLN A 58 -12.74 -0.95 12.15
C GLN A 58 -12.22 -1.94 13.21
N GLU A 59 -10.98 -2.40 13.04
CA GLU A 59 -10.40 -3.38 13.94
C GLU A 59 -10.05 -2.75 15.31
N PRO A 60 -10.33 -3.45 16.41
CA PRO A 60 -10.15 -2.91 17.76
C PRO A 60 -8.68 -2.72 18.17
N TRP A 61 -7.74 -3.05 17.30
CA TRP A 61 -6.29 -2.92 17.57
C TRP A 61 -5.78 -1.50 17.42
N PHE A 62 -6.55 -0.62 16.78
CA PHE A 62 -6.15 0.76 16.62
C PHE A 62 -6.54 1.59 17.83
N THR A 63 -5.59 2.33 18.37
CA THR A 63 -5.80 3.25 19.50
C THR A 63 -6.42 4.57 19.07
N THR A 64 -6.31 4.90 17.79
CA THR A 64 -6.83 6.15 17.26
C THR A 64 -8.08 5.87 16.46
N SER A 65 -9.03 6.79 16.48
CA SER A 65 -10.22 6.73 15.63
C SER A 65 -9.90 6.81 14.13
N THR A 66 -8.68 7.21 13.77
CA THR A 66 -8.21 7.40 12.40
C THR A 66 -6.78 6.91 12.24
N PRO A 67 -6.57 5.58 12.15
CA PRO A 67 -5.24 5.03 11.91
C PRO A 67 -4.75 5.43 10.52
N VAL A 68 -3.47 5.79 10.43
CA VAL A 68 -2.83 6.13 9.16
C VAL A 68 -2.65 4.88 8.32
N PHE A 69 -2.96 4.97 7.03
CA PHE A 69 -2.68 3.93 6.05
C PHE A 69 -1.79 4.50 4.95
N ILE A 70 -0.60 3.92 4.77
CA ILE A 70 0.34 4.37 3.75
C ILE A 70 0.73 3.19 2.89
N CYS A 71 0.43 3.26 1.60
CA CYS A 71 0.94 2.31 0.62
C CYS A 71 2.23 2.79 -0.02
N GLY A 72 2.92 1.90 -0.72
CA GLY A 72 4.07 2.22 -1.54
C GLY A 72 3.83 1.79 -2.98
N GLU A 73 4.31 2.59 -3.93
CA GLU A 73 4.36 2.14 -5.32
C GLU A 73 5.22 0.88 -5.45
N THR A 74 4.79 -0.02 -6.31
CA THR A 74 5.61 -1.14 -6.76
C THR A 74 6.77 -0.63 -7.65
N GLN A 75 7.65 -1.51 -8.07
CA GLN A 75 8.77 -1.17 -8.96
C GLN A 75 8.28 -0.53 -10.28
N LYS A 76 9.12 0.33 -10.85
CA LYS A 76 8.91 0.93 -12.17
C LYS A 76 9.88 0.29 -13.16
N THR A 77 9.36 -0.53 -14.06
CA THR A 77 10.16 -1.25 -15.06
C THR A 77 10.34 -0.49 -16.37
N SER A 78 9.60 0.61 -16.56
CA SER A 78 9.66 1.44 -17.78
C SER A 78 9.30 2.90 -17.48
N ALA A 79 9.46 3.78 -18.48
CA ALA A 79 9.13 5.20 -18.41
C ALA A 79 7.65 5.48 -18.09
N ASN A 80 6.77 4.49 -18.25
CA ASN A 80 5.37 4.58 -17.85
C ASN A 80 5.17 3.88 -16.51
N PRO A 81 4.71 4.60 -15.48
CA PRO A 81 4.31 3.96 -14.24
C PRO A 81 3.17 2.98 -14.52
N ALA A 82 3.25 1.81 -13.90
CA ALA A 82 2.18 0.83 -13.97
C ALA A 82 0.83 1.47 -13.67
N PRO A 83 -0.27 1.02 -14.30
CA PRO A 83 -1.60 1.54 -13.98
C PRO A 83 -1.89 1.50 -12.47
N VAL A 84 -1.48 0.43 -11.79
CA VAL A 84 -1.63 0.30 -10.34
C VAL A 84 -0.90 1.43 -9.58
N ASN A 85 0.33 1.75 -9.94
CA ASN A 85 1.09 2.82 -9.27
C ASN A 85 0.42 4.18 -9.39
N ARG A 86 -0.14 4.49 -10.55
CA ARG A 86 -0.89 5.74 -10.75
C ARG A 86 -2.09 5.82 -9.81
N ARG A 87 -2.78 4.70 -9.60
CA ARG A 87 -3.92 4.64 -8.68
C ARG A 87 -3.48 4.70 -7.22
N LEU A 88 -2.38 4.06 -6.86
CA LEU A 88 -1.82 4.16 -5.52
C LEU A 88 -1.41 5.59 -5.19
N LEU A 89 -0.74 6.29 -6.10
CA LEU A 89 -0.37 7.69 -5.91
C LEU A 89 -1.58 8.63 -5.80
N ALA A 90 -2.69 8.29 -6.43
CA ALA A 90 -3.93 9.08 -6.33
C ALA A 90 -4.47 9.14 -4.89
N LEU A 91 -4.12 8.19 -4.00
CA LEU A 91 -4.46 8.24 -2.58
C LEU A 91 -3.88 9.49 -1.86
N ASN A 92 -2.85 10.12 -2.41
CA ASN A 92 -2.32 11.38 -1.87
C ASN A 92 -3.25 12.58 -2.09
N SER A 93 -4.17 12.48 -3.04
CA SER A 93 -5.14 13.52 -3.39
C SER A 93 -6.53 13.21 -2.84
N ASP A 94 -6.70 12.09 -2.15
CA ASP A 94 -7.96 11.73 -1.52
C ASP A 94 -8.29 12.70 -0.39
N SER A 95 -9.57 12.93 -0.17
CA SER A 95 -10.09 13.69 0.96
C SER A 95 -9.78 13.05 2.32
N ASP A 96 -9.41 11.78 2.32
CA ASP A 96 -8.96 11.07 3.52
C ASP A 96 -7.55 11.48 3.93
N ARG A 97 -7.47 12.40 4.88
CA ARG A 97 -6.22 12.94 5.42
C ARG A 97 -5.32 11.90 6.11
N HIS A 98 -5.77 10.67 6.31
CA HIS A 98 -5.04 9.60 6.99
C HIS A 98 -4.60 8.49 6.03
N THR A 99 -4.79 8.69 4.74
CA THR A 99 -4.33 7.78 3.69
C THR A 99 -3.27 8.46 2.82
N GLY A 100 -2.29 7.70 2.39
CA GLY A 100 -1.25 8.22 1.51
C GLY A 100 -0.50 7.13 0.77
N CYS A 101 0.33 7.55 -0.16
CA CYS A 101 1.22 6.66 -0.90
C CYS A 101 2.61 7.29 -1.02
N VAL A 102 3.64 6.46 -0.98
CA VAL A 102 5.02 6.87 -1.24
C VAL A 102 5.47 6.42 -2.62
N SER A 103 6.23 7.29 -3.30
CA SER A 103 6.77 7.00 -4.62
C SER A 103 7.92 6.02 -4.56
N SER A 104 8.05 5.19 -5.60
CA SER A 104 9.21 4.32 -5.85
C SER A 104 10.21 4.93 -6.83
N ASP A 105 10.09 6.20 -7.18
CA ASP A 105 10.99 6.85 -8.13
C ASP A 105 12.46 6.73 -7.73
N GLY A 106 13.28 6.30 -8.68
CA GLY A 106 14.72 6.12 -8.50
C GLY A 106 15.12 4.86 -7.73
N LEU A 107 14.17 4.05 -7.26
CA LEU A 107 14.45 2.80 -6.56
C LEU A 107 14.76 1.67 -7.54
N GLN A 108 15.77 0.87 -7.20
CA GLN A 108 16.24 -0.22 -8.04
C GLN A 108 15.82 -1.57 -7.46
N THR A 109 15.63 -2.53 -8.36
CA THR A 109 15.31 -3.91 -8.04
C THR A 109 16.55 -4.81 -8.10
N SER A 110 16.50 -5.95 -7.41
CA SER A 110 17.52 -7.00 -7.48
C SER A 110 17.30 -7.97 -8.64
N ASP A 111 16.03 -8.18 -9.02
CA ASP A 111 15.60 -9.20 -9.98
C ASP A 111 14.56 -8.67 -11.00
N GLY A 112 14.37 -7.35 -11.06
CA GLY A 112 13.37 -6.71 -11.90
C GLY A 112 11.99 -6.57 -11.25
N ILE A 113 11.76 -7.21 -10.12
CA ILE A 113 10.49 -7.20 -9.37
C ILE A 113 10.68 -6.68 -7.95
N HIS A 114 11.58 -7.28 -7.19
CA HIS A 114 11.78 -6.96 -5.78
C HIS A 114 12.85 -5.88 -5.59
N PHE A 115 12.56 -4.90 -4.78
CA PHE A 115 13.52 -3.85 -4.44
C PHE A 115 14.77 -4.43 -3.80
N ASN A 116 15.93 -3.92 -4.18
CA ASN A 116 17.20 -4.26 -3.53
C ASN A 116 17.29 -3.64 -2.13
N ALA A 117 18.29 -4.05 -1.34
CA ALA A 117 18.43 -3.61 0.06
C ALA A 117 18.59 -2.09 0.22
N ALA A 118 19.18 -1.39 -0.73
CA ALA A 118 19.32 0.06 -0.70
C ALA A 118 17.97 0.73 -0.94
N ALA A 119 17.21 0.25 -1.92
CA ALA A 119 15.87 0.72 -2.24
C ALA A 119 14.89 0.48 -1.08
N LEU A 120 14.97 -0.70 -0.41
CA LEU A 120 14.14 -1.00 0.76
C LEU A 120 14.42 -0.03 1.92
N ARG A 121 15.66 0.36 2.17
CA ARG A 121 16.00 1.38 3.17
C ARG A 121 15.44 2.75 2.80
N GLU A 122 15.54 3.11 1.53
CA GLU A 122 15.05 4.41 1.06
C GLU A 122 13.53 4.49 1.10
N ILE A 123 12.82 3.47 0.64
CA ILE A 123 11.35 3.47 0.72
C ILE A 123 10.87 3.50 2.17
N GLY A 124 11.61 2.87 3.10
CA GLY A 124 11.35 2.95 4.54
C GLY A 124 11.45 4.38 5.08
N ARG A 125 12.45 5.18 4.62
CA ARG A 125 12.53 6.61 4.97
C ARG A 125 11.34 7.41 4.41
N ARG A 126 10.92 7.13 3.17
CA ARG A 126 9.76 7.78 2.55
C ARG A 126 8.47 7.47 3.32
N TYR A 127 8.29 6.23 3.75
CA TYR A 127 7.19 5.84 4.64
C TYR A 127 7.19 6.63 5.95
N ALA A 128 8.35 6.74 6.61
CA ALA A 128 8.48 7.48 7.86
C ALA A 128 8.15 8.96 7.67
N SER A 129 8.66 9.59 6.61
CA SER A 129 8.35 10.98 6.29
C SER A 129 6.86 11.18 6.05
N ARG A 130 6.24 10.31 5.25
CA ARG A 130 4.81 10.41 4.95
C ARG A 130 3.95 10.20 6.20
N TYR A 131 4.33 9.27 7.07
CA TYR A 131 3.67 9.06 8.35
C TYR A 131 3.65 10.33 9.20
N LEU A 132 4.79 11.00 9.33
CA LEU A 132 4.89 12.24 10.10
C LEU A 132 4.07 13.39 9.50
N GLU A 133 3.92 13.44 8.18
CA GLU A 133 3.05 14.40 7.49
C GLU A 133 1.56 14.17 7.81
N LEU A 134 1.13 12.91 7.74
CA LEU A 134 -0.27 12.53 7.95
C LEU A 134 -0.72 12.58 9.42
N LYS A 135 0.22 12.63 10.36
CA LYS A 135 -0.05 12.75 11.82
C LYS A 135 -0.13 14.21 12.30
N ARG A 136 0.13 15.18 11.44
CA ARG A 136 -0.01 16.62 11.74
C ARG A 136 -1.45 17.08 11.59
#